data_8b738c3a4f727bc20e7825ec2170cb03
#
_entry.id   8b738c3a4f727bc20e7825ec2170cb03
#
_cell.length_a   1.000
_cell.length_b   1.000
_cell.length_c   1.000
_cell.angle_alpha   90.00
_cell.angle_beta   90.00
_cell.angle_gamma   90.00
#
_symmetry.space_group_name_H-M   'P 1'
#
loop_
_entity.id
_entity.type
_entity.pdbx_description
1 polymer ?
#
loop_
_entity_poly.entity_id
_entity_poly.type
_entity_poly.pdbx_seq_one_letter_code
_entity_poly.pdbx_strand_id
1 'polypeptide(L)'
;MAKFISVDEQLKKAKNFLAKGNIIEAKNCFQNILNKYPKNIRALEGIEKIRQSSSPSETNFNQCVKKLIEYYNIGQYSELILFGKKVSVQFPEKVIIQNIIGAGYTALNQFNDAIYHYKAALKLEPQNAEVLNNLGLTYKEIGDFEKANECFENSISIKPNFAEAFNNLALSLKEERKFEKAIISLEKAISLKNNYAEAHYNLGNVYNLKGELEKSINMFTKALNIKPDYFDAFNNLGAVYNLKKDYDKAYQYIKKAIALNPNNADAYNNLGTSALNLNKEEEAIIHFNKALSIDPASINAYSNLCGLFEKSNKIEEFENILEKAKELKLDQFDEIKFHEAQLFSRKKDFDRSISLLKSIDDNKISEKTKKDKYGLLGKDFDKVQNYKEAFKYFQKTNELVKVSLEYKQFNPKIYQEEISELIKSYSKTKRISWESYNQKLSFQPVFLVGFPRSGTTLLDTILSSHSDITTLEEKPMVAMVKMHLNKIATIQNLLNLSEREVIKLQDVY
;
A
#
# COMPACT_ATOMS: atom_id res chain seq x y z
N MET A 1 79.58 29.80 14.09
CA MET A 1 79.30 30.14 12.65
C MET A 1 78.46 29.02 12.07
N ALA A 2 77.13 29.24 11.85
CA ALA A 2 76.33 28.26 11.19
C ALA A 2 76.72 28.19 9.70
N LYS A 3 77.21 27.02 9.22
CA LYS A 3 77.50 26.76 7.82
C LYS A 3 76.22 27.05 6.99
N PHE A 4 76.31 28.11 6.13
CA PHE A 4 75.25 28.38 5.12
C PHE A 4 75.25 27.20 4.12
N ILE A 5 74.23 26.33 4.24
CA ILE A 5 74.03 25.26 3.28
C ILE A 5 73.50 25.90 1.97
N SER A 6 74.15 25.66 0.83
CA SER A 6 73.75 26.20 -0.46
C SER A 6 72.41 25.66 -0.91
N VAL A 7 71.67 26.37 -1.75
CA VAL A 7 70.37 25.96 -2.31
C VAL A 7 70.54 24.60 -3.03
N ASP A 8 71.63 24.38 -3.73
CA ASP A 8 71.90 23.12 -4.44
C ASP A 8 72.16 21.95 -3.49
N GLU A 9 72.79 22.18 -2.31
CA GLU A 9 72.93 21.15 -1.27
C GLU A 9 71.58 20.82 -0.61
N GLN A 10 70.74 21.83 -0.40
CA GLN A 10 69.35 21.59 0.14
C GLN A 10 68.47 20.84 -0.87
N LEU A 11 68.57 21.17 -2.18
CA LEU A 11 67.90 20.43 -3.25
C LEU A 11 68.36 18.96 -3.33
N LYS A 12 69.70 18.76 -3.22
CA LYS A 12 70.28 17.42 -3.22
C LYS A 12 69.81 16.60 -1.98
N LYS A 13 69.78 17.26 -0.84
CA LYS A 13 69.26 16.65 0.41
C LYS A 13 67.76 16.28 0.28
N ALA A 14 66.96 17.17 -0.26
CA ALA A 14 65.54 16.91 -0.50
C ALA A 14 65.31 15.74 -1.48
N LYS A 15 66.07 15.68 -2.58
CA LYS A 15 66.03 14.55 -3.52
C LYS A 15 66.46 13.21 -2.90
N ASN A 16 67.46 13.24 -2.03
CA ASN A 16 67.90 12.05 -1.30
C ASN A 16 66.84 11.56 -0.30
N PHE A 17 66.15 12.45 0.38
CA PHE A 17 65.03 12.07 1.23
C PHE A 17 63.88 11.45 0.41
N LEU A 18 63.56 12.00 -0.76
CA LEU A 18 62.60 11.42 -1.70
C LEU A 18 62.96 10.01 -2.14
N ALA A 19 64.20 9.80 -2.53
CA ALA A 19 64.74 8.52 -2.96
C ALA A 19 64.70 7.44 -1.84
N LYS A 20 64.74 7.87 -0.57
CA LYS A 20 64.64 7.01 0.62
C LYS A 20 63.20 6.85 1.14
N GLY A 21 62.19 7.42 0.47
CA GLY A 21 60.79 7.37 0.88
C GLY A 21 60.40 8.33 2.04
N ASN A 22 61.34 9.18 2.50
CA ASN A 22 61.10 10.15 3.58
C ASN A 22 60.43 11.42 3.03
N ILE A 23 59.14 11.31 2.74
CA ILE A 23 58.37 12.36 2.04
C ILE A 23 58.26 13.65 2.86
N ILE A 24 58.06 13.53 4.21
CA ILE A 24 57.87 14.67 5.11
C ILE A 24 59.16 15.54 5.13
N GLU A 25 60.32 14.94 5.30
CA GLU A 25 61.62 15.61 5.34
C GLU A 25 61.96 16.23 3.99
N ALA A 26 61.64 15.53 2.88
CA ALA A 26 61.80 16.05 1.54
C ALA A 26 60.95 17.30 1.31
N LYS A 27 59.65 17.25 1.70
CA LYS A 27 58.72 18.38 1.62
C LYS A 27 59.19 19.58 2.41
N ASN A 28 59.63 19.35 3.66
CA ASN A 28 60.19 20.44 4.49
C ASN A 28 61.42 21.09 3.86
N CYS A 29 62.33 20.32 3.26
CA CYS A 29 63.50 20.84 2.58
C CYS A 29 63.11 21.71 1.37
N PHE A 30 62.18 21.25 0.51
CA PHE A 30 61.69 22.04 -0.63
C PHE A 30 60.94 23.29 -0.17
N GLN A 31 60.11 23.22 0.88
CA GLN A 31 59.37 24.34 1.42
C GLN A 31 60.31 25.41 2.00
N ASN A 32 61.35 25.01 2.69
CA ASN A 32 62.37 25.94 3.19
C ASN A 32 63.12 26.68 2.07
N ILE A 33 63.34 26.02 0.94
CA ILE A 33 63.90 26.68 -0.27
C ILE A 33 62.90 27.69 -0.83
N LEU A 34 61.61 27.31 -0.94
CA LEU A 34 60.57 28.18 -1.51
C LEU A 34 60.24 29.37 -0.60
N ASN A 35 60.35 29.24 0.72
CA ASN A 35 60.20 30.35 1.65
C ASN A 35 61.26 31.46 1.42
N LYS A 36 62.48 31.08 0.99
CA LYS A 36 63.57 32.05 0.65
C LYS A 36 63.56 32.42 -0.82
N TYR A 37 63.22 31.52 -1.70
CA TYR A 37 63.21 31.64 -3.14
C TYR A 37 61.92 31.15 -3.77
N PRO A 38 60.87 31.96 -3.73
CA PRO A 38 59.47 31.49 -4.08
C PRO A 38 59.38 31.03 -5.57
N LYS A 39 60.24 31.48 -6.45
CA LYS A 39 60.27 31.13 -7.86
C LYS A 39 61.30 30.06 -8.24
N ASN A 40 61.82 29.32 -7.24
CA ASN A 40 62.81 28.26 -7.54
C ASN A 40 62.11 27.07 -8.23
N ILE A 41 62.28 26.97 -9.56
CA ILE A 41 61.57 25.94 -10.38
C ILE A 41 61.84 24.51 -9.90
N ARG A 42 63.08 24.18 -9.51
CA ARG A 42 63.49 22.85 -9.06
C ARG A 42 62.82 22.44 -7.72
N ALA A 43 62.57 23.40 -6.84
CA ALA A 43 61.89 23.17 -5.60
C ALA A 43 60.35 23.05 -5.83
N LEU A 44 59.76 23.86 -6.74
CA LEU A 44 58.40 23.73 -7.18
C LEU A 44 58.13 22.36 -7.83
N GLU A 45 59.00 21.93 -8.75
CA GLU A 45 58.94 20.59 -9.36
C GLU A 45 59.06 19.46 -8.32
N GLY A 46 59.90 19.66 -7.29
CA GLY A 46 60.05 18.71 -6.18
C GLY A 46 58.78 18.59 -5.34
N ILE A 47 58.12 19.71 -5.02
CA ILE A 47 56.79 19.71 -4.32
C ILE A 47 55.73 19.08 -5.20
N GLU A 48 55.69 19.39 -6.48
CA GLU A 48 54.72 18.82 -7.41
C GLU A 48 54.90 17.30 -7.57
N LYS A 49 56.12 16.80 -7.64
CA LYS A 49 56.43 15.36 -7.61
C LYS A 49 55.96 14.69 -6.33
N ILE A 50 56.15 15.32 -5.18
CA ILE A 50 55.63 14.81 -3.90
C ILE A 50 54.10 14.77 -3.95
N ARG A 51 53.46 15.81 -4.48
CA ARG A 51 51.98 15.89 -4.60
C ARG A 51 51.46 14.80 -5.52
N GLN A 52 52.10 14.54 -6.65
CA GLN A 52 51.71 13.48 -7.59
C GLN A 52 51.98 12.07 -7.03
N SER A 53 53.04 11.86 -6.24
CA SER A 53 53.36 10.58 -5.63
C SER A 53 52.56 10.31 -4.35
N SER A 54 51.98 11.34 -3.74
CA SER A 54 51.11 11.24 -2.54
C SER A 54 49.63 11.29 -2.88
N SER A 55 49.25 11.53 -4.14
CA SER A 55 47.85 11.35 -4.56
C SER A 55 47.51 9.85 -4.55
N PRO A 56 46.51 9.43 -3.83
CA PRO A 56 46.10 8.04 -3.85
C PRO A 56 45.78 7.61 -5.28
N SER A 57 46.34 6.47 -5.73
CA SER A 57 46.17 6.01 -7.12
C SER A 57 44.67 5.78 -7.40
N GLU A 58 44.29 5.99 -8.65
CA GLU A 58 42.91 5.74 -9.11
C GLU A 58 42.48 4.28 -8.85
N THR A 59 43.45 3.37 -8.88
CA THR A 59 43.24 1.95 -8.51
C THR A 59 42.84 1.82 -7.04
N ASN A 60 43.44 2.56 -6.12
CA ASN A 60 43.05 2.57 -4.70
C ASN A 60 41.68 3.20 -4.51
N PHE A 61 41.35 4.27 -5.21
CA PHE A 61 40.03 4.88 -5.21
C PHE A 61 38.94 3.87 -5.62
N ASN A 62 39.11 3.18 -6.75
CA ASN A 62 38.15 2.21 -7.25
C ASN A 62 37.97 1.02 -6.28
N GLN A 63 39.04 0.59 -5.62
CA GLN A 63 38.93 -0.43 -4.56
C GLN A 63 38.10 0.06 -3.35
N CYS A 64 38.32 1.31 -2.93
CA CYS A 64 37.55 1.92 -1.85
C CYS A 64 36.05 2.03 -2.22
N VAL A 65 35.73 2.49 -3.44
CA VAL A 65 34.33 2.59 -3.92
C VAL A 65 33.70 1.20 -3.97
N LYS A 66 34.39 0.20 -4.52
CA LYS A 66 33.89 -1.18 -4.55
C LYS A 66 33.55 -1.70 -3.17
N LYS A 67 34.41 -1.45 -2.18
CA LYS A 67 34.17 -1.85 -0.79
C LYS A 67 33.00 -1.09 -0.15
N LEU A 68 32.83 0.19 -0.45
CA LEU A 68 31.67 0.96 0.00
C LEU A 68 30.36 0.40 -0.56
N ILE A 69 30.34 0.04 -1.84
CA ILE A 69 29.18 -0.59 -2.50
C ILE A 69 28.90 -1.98 -1.89
N GLU A 70 29.97 -2.74 -1.58
CA GLU A 70 29.84 -4.03 -0.91
C GLU A 70 29.18 -3.90 0.48
N TYR A 71 29.63 -2.97 1.32
CA TYR A 71 29.01 -2.68 2.60
C TYR A 71 27.53 -2.27 2.45
N TYR A 72 27.21 -1.48 1.43
CA TYR A 72 25.83 -1.09 1.13
C TYR A 72 24.95 -2.30 0.80
N ASN A 73 25.43 -3.17 -0.09
CA ASN A 73 24.69 -4.34 -0.58
C ASN A 73 24.43 -5.40 0.49
N ILE A 74 25.34 -5.51 1.49
CA ILE A 74 25.18 -6.46 2.60
C ILE A 74 24.51 -5.81 3.84
N GLY A 75 24.06 -4.55 3.73
CA GLY A 75 23.33 -3.86 4.81
C GLY A 75 24.21 -3.34 5.97
N GLN A 76 25.54 -3.33 5.81
CA GLN A 76 26.47 -2.82 6.83
C GLN A 76 26.63 -1.30 6.71
N TYR A 77 25.57 -0.56 6.98
CA TYR A 77 25.53 0.89 6.75
C TYR A 77 26.40 1.68 7.73
N SER A 78 26.55 1.21 8.98
CA SER A 78 27.43 1.85 9.97
C SER A 78 28.90 1.75 9.56
N GLU A 79 29.34 0.60 9.10
CA GLU A 79 30.69 0.34 8.59
C GLU A 79 30.95 1.13 7.31
N LEU A 80 29.93 1.19 6.41
CA LEU A 80 29.97 2.02 5.22
C LEU A 80 30.27 3.48 5.56
N ILE A 81 29.52 4.06 6.50
CA ILE A 81 29.67 5.46 6.91
C ILE A 81 31.05 5.71 7.52
N LEU A 82 31.48 4.83 8.44
CA LEU A 82 32.79 4.95 9.09
C LEU A 82 33.93 4.86 8.08
N PHE A 83 33.87 3.90 7.17
CA PHE A 83 34.86 3.72 6.12
C PHE A 83 34.78 4.88 5.10
N GLY A 84 33.58 5.27 4.67
CA GLY A 84 33.34 6.36 3.74
C GLY A 84 33.93 7.69 4.24
N LYS A 85 33.75 8.03 5.51
CA LYS A 85 34.36 9.21 6.14
C LYS A 85 35.88 9.19 6.06
N LYS A 86 36.53 8.04 6.27
CA LYS A 86 37.98 7.90 6.10
C LYS A 86 38.40 8.09 4.65
N VAL A 87 37.66 7.51 3.70
CA VAL A 87 37.93 7.63 2.27
C VAL A 87 37.69 9.07 1.77
N SER A 88 36.68 9.77 2.32
CA SER A 88 36.42 11.18 1.93
C SER A 88 37.54 12.15 2.30
N VAL A 89 38.32 11.84 3.35
CA VAL A 89 39.51 12.61 3.71
C VAL A 89 40.65 12.38 2.68
N GLN A 90 40.72 11.17 2.11
CA GLN A 90 41.73 10.83 1.12
C GLN A 90 41.38 11.33 -0.28
N PHE A 91 40.08 11.42 -0.59
CA PHE A 91 39.57 11.80 -1.90
C PHE A 91 38.43 12.86 -1.76
N PRO A 92 38.74 14.07 -1.26
CA PRO A 92 37.74 15.07 -0.90
C PRO A 92 36.94 15.62 -2.08
N GLU A 93 37.46 15.53 -3.29
CA GLU A 93 36.81 16.02 -4.53
C GLU A 93 35.91 14.97 -5.21
N LYS A 94 35.88 13.74 -4.69
CA LYS A 94 35.11 12.67 -5.33
C LYS A 94 33.67 12.67 -4.83
N VAL A 95 32.76 13.18 -5.65
CA VAL A 95 31.30 13.29 -5.37
C VAL A 95 30.68 11.98 -4.96
N ILE A 96 31.05 10.86 -5.60
CA ILE A 96 30.49 9.54 -5.38
C ILE A 96 30.63 9.08 -3.92
N ILE A 97 31.69 9.49 -3.21
CA ILE A 97 31.89 9.11 -1.81
C ILE A 97 30.85 9.78 -0.92
N GLN A 98 30.61 11.08 -1.11
CA GLN A 98 29.58 11.82 -0.36
C GLN A 98 28.19 11.27 -0.66
N ASN A 99 27.92 10.91 -1.91
CA ASN A 99 26.66 10.30 -2.33
C ASN A 99 26.44 8.94 -1.64
N ILE A 100 27.45 8.07 -1.62
CA ILE A 100 27.33 6.75 -0.96
C ILE A 100 27.18 6.89 0.56
N ILE A 101 27.90 7.82 1.21
CA ILE A 101 27.73 8.10 2.64
C ILE A 101 26.31 8.59 2.91
N GLY A 102 25.78 9.51 2.09
CA GLY A 102 24.38 9.96 2.17
C GLY A 102 23.39 8.81 2.07
N ALA A 103 23.59 7.88 1.12
CA ALA A 103 22.75 6.70 0.97
C ALA A 103 22.81 5.78 2.21
N GLY A 104 24.00 5.61 2.80
CA GLY A 104 24.16 4.88 4.06
C GLY A 104 23.38 5.51 5.22
N TYR A 105 23.42 6.82 5.35
CA TYR A 105 22.62 7.54 6.36
C TYR A 105 21.11 7.46 6.09
N THR A 106 20.69 7.54 4.84
CA THR A 106 19.27 7.34 4.48
C THR A 106 18.80 5.97 4.88
N ALA A 107 19.58 4.92 4.64
CA ALA A 107 19.26 3.54 5.02
C ALA A 107 19.16 3.32 6.53
N LEU A 108 19.85 4.14 7.33
CA LEU A 108 19.75 4.17 8.81
C LEU A 108 18.66 5.12 9.32
N ASN A 109 17.84 5.71 8.46
CA ASN A 109 16.84 6.75 8.80
C ASN A 109 17.45 8.00 9.47
N GLN A 110 18.76 8.25 9.27
CA GLN A 110 19.47 9.43 9.75
C GLN A 110 19.42 10.53 8.67
N PHE A 111 18.23 11.02 8.41
CA PHE A 111 17.92 11.85 7.24
C PHE A 111 18.66 13.20 7.22
N ASN A 112 18.86 13.83 8.38
CA ASN A 112 19.58 15.12 8.45
C ASN A 112 21.04 14.96 8.00
N ASP A 113 21.71 13.90 8.44
CA ASP A 113 23.09 13.59 8.03
C ASP A 113 23.15 13.21 6.55
N ALA A 114 22.17 12.45 6.06
CA ALA A 114 22.06 12.13 4.64
C ALA A 114 21.97 13.40 3.78
N ILE A 115 21.07 14.34 4.12
CA ILE A 115 20.91 15.63 3.44
C ILE A 115 22.19 16.43 3.48
N TYR A 116 22.91 16.44 4.60
CA TYR A 116 24.21 17.12 4.70
C TYR A 116 25.21 16.57 3.67
N HIS A 117 25.35 15.24 3.58
CA HIS A 117 26.29 14.60 2.67
C HIS A 117 25.88 14.75 1.19
N TYR A 118 24.58 14.65 0.85
CA TYR A 118 24.11 14.93 -0.51
C TYR A 118 24.33 16.40 -0.91
N LYS A 119 24.08 17.36 -0.01
CA LYS A 119 24.41 18.76 -0.28
C LYS A 119 25.91 19.00 -0.41
N ALA A 120 26.74 18.27 0.35
CA ALA A 120 28.19 18.31 0.16
C ALA A 120 28.60 17.76 -1.22
N ALA A 121 27.96 16.68 -1.67
CA ALA A 121 28.14 16.14 -3.02
C ALA A 121 27.75 17.18 -4.10
N LEU A 122 26.62 17.85 -3.95
CA LEU A 122 26.14 18.87 -4.90
C LEU A 122 26.96 20.17 -4.87
N LYS A 123 27.68 20.46 -3.80
CA LYS A 123 28.68 21.56 -3.80
C LYS A 123 29.87 21.25 -4.71
N LEU A 124 30.24 19.98 -4.83
CA LEU A 124 31.33 19.55 -5.72
C LEU A 124 30.85 19.46 -7.17
N GLU A 125 29.65 18.95 -7.39
CA GLU A 125 29.06 18.76 -8.71
C GLU A 125 27.57 19.15 -8.67
N PRO A 126 27.24 20.44 -8.91
CA PRO A 126 25.84 20.93 -8.81
C PRO A 126 24.88 20.30 -9.81
N GLN A 127 25.38 19.79 -10.92
CA GLN A 127 24.58 19.15 -11.98
C GLN A 127 24.68 17.62 -11.93
N ASN A 128 24.66 17.03 -10.74
CA ASN A 128 24.63 15.57 -10.59
C ASN A 128 23.20 15.07 -10.39
N ALA A 129 22.63 14.51 -11.45
CA ALA A 129 21.25 14.04 -11.46
C ALA A 129 21.00 12.90 -10.45
N GLU A 130 21.95 11.99 -10.28
CA GLU A 130 21.84 10.87 -9.35
C GLU A 130 21.80 11.34 -7.88
N VAL A 131 22.66 12.31 -7.52
CA VAL A 131 22.67 12.89 -6.18
C VAL A 131 21.37 13.64 -5.88
N LEU A 132 20.87 14.41 -6.85
CA LEU A 132 19.57 15.09 -6.73
C LEU A 132 18.43 14.10 -6.53
N ASN A 133 18.42 13.02 -7.30
CA ASN A 133 17.40 11.96 -7.13
C ASN A 133 17.45 11.34 -5.72
N ASN A 134 18.64 11.03 -5.21
CA ASN A 134 18.81 10.46 -3.88
C ASN A 134 18.44 11.46 -2.76
N LEU A 135 18.75 12.74 -2.93
CA LEU A 135 18.31 13.81 -2.03
C LEU A 135 16.78 13.93 -2.03
N GLY A 136 16.16 13.86 -3.22
CA GLY A 136 14.70 13.86 -3.37
C GLY A 136 14.04 12.68 -2.66
N LEU A 137 14.59 11.46 -2.78
CA LEU A 137 14.12 10.29 -2.02
C LEU A 137 14.19 10.55 -0.51
N THR A 138 15.30 11.14 -0.03
CA THR A 138 15.45 11.45 1.40
C THR A 138 14.42 12.48 1.88
N TYR A 139 14.14 13.52 1.08
CA TYR A 139 13.09 14.48 1.39
C TYR A 139 11.69 13.82 1.39
N LYS A 140 11.43 12.91 0.46
CA LYS A 140 10.17 12.13 0.43
C LYS A 140 9.98 11.31 1.71
N GLU A 141 11.03 10.63 2.20
CA GLU A 141 10.99 9.81 3.42
C GLU A 141 10.67 10.65 4.69
N ILE A 142 11.09 11.90 4.75
CA ILE A 142 10.73 12.81 5.86
C ILE A 142 9.40 13.54 5.64
N GLY A 143 8.70 13.28 4.52
CA GLY A 143 7.42 13.90 4.19
C GLY A 143 7.50 15.31 3.61
N ASP A 144 8.69 15.82 3.28
CA ASP A 144 8.89 17.12 2.61
C ASP A 144 8.75 16.94 1.09
N PHE A 145 7.50 16.72 0.66
CA PHE A 145 7.19 16.41 -0.75
C PHE A 145 7.51 17.57 -1.69
N GLU A 146 7.44 18.81 -1.23
CA GLU A 146 7.77 19.98 -2.04
C GLU A 146 9.25 19.95 -2.45
N LYS A 147 10.17 19.80 -1.47
CA LYS A 147 11.61 19.69 -1.77
C LYS A 147 11.97 18.40 -2.52
N ALA A 148 11.25 17.31 -2.24
CA ALA A 148 11.43 16.07 -2.99
C ALA A 148 11.13 16.27 -4.48
N ASN A 149 9.98 16.89 -4.80
CA ASN A 149 9.60 17.19 -6.17
C ASN A 149 10.61 18.11 -6.87
N GLU A 150 11.05 19.18 -6.20
CA GLU A 150 12.08 20.09 -6.74
C GLU A 150 13.37 19.33 -7.08
N CYS A 151 13.84 18.45 -6.20
CA CYS A 151 15.03 17.65 -6.44
C CYS A 151 14.86 16.69 -7.63
N PHE A 152 13.69 16.02 -7.75
CA PHE A 152 13.42 15.11 -8.86
C PHE A 152 13.29 15.87 -10.19
N GLU A 153 12.60 17.02 -10.21
CA GLU A 153 12.47 17.86 -11.40
C GLU A 153 13.83 18.40 -11.88
N ASN A 154 14.69 18.83 -10.95
CA ASN A 154 16.05 19.23 -11.27
C ASN A 154 16.88 18.04 -11.81
N SER A 155 16.76 16.86 -11.20
CA SER A 155 17.40 15.63 -11.70
C SER A 155 16.97 15.31 -13.12
N ILE A 156 15.67 15.38 -13.41
CA ILE A 156 15.08 15.14 -14.74
C ILE A 156 15.55 16.21 -15.75
N SER A 157 15.64 17.46 -15.34
CA SER A 157 16.10 18.54 -16.22
C SER A 157 17.55 18.34 -16.66
N ILE A 158 18.41 17.81 -15.79
CA ILE A 158 19.80 17.48 -16.09
C ILE A 158 19.89 16.20 -16.93
N LYS A 159 19.10 15.19 -16.61
CA LYS A 159 19.10 13.87 -17.28
C LYS A 159 17.69 13.49 -17.72
N PRO A 160 17.22 13.98 -18.89
CA PRO A 160 15.84 13.79 -19.35
C PRO A 160 15.45 12.34 -19.65
N ASN A 161 16.39 11.42 -19.69
CA ASN A 161 16.16 9.97 -19.87
C ASN A 161 16.29 9.17 -18.56
N PHE A 162 16.22 9.81 -17.41
CA PHE A 162 16.33 9.15 -16.11
C PHE A 162 14.97 8.60 -15.64
N ALA A 163 14.63 7.40 -16.09
CA ALA A 163 13.34 6.75 -15.81
C ALA A 163 13.05 6.62 -14.31
N GLU A 164 14.07 6.33 -13.49
CA GLU A 164 13.95 6.19 -12.04
C GLU A 164 13.54 7.52 -11.38
N ALA A 165 14.06 8.66 -11.84
CA ALA A 165 13.68 9.97 -11.30
C ALA A 165 12.21 10.32 -11.61
N PHE A 166 11.72 9.98 -12.81
CA PHE A 166 10.30 10.13 -13.15
C PHE A 166 9.41 9.24 -12.27
N ASN A 167 9.80 7.99 -12.02
CA ASN A 167 9.07 7.09 -11.13
C ASN A 167 9.03 7.64 -9.68
N ASN A 168 10.14 8.14 -9.18
CA ASN A 168 10.25 8.69 -7.83
C ASN A 168 9.44 10.00 -7.67
N LEU A 169 9.46 10.87 -8.68
CA LEU A 169 8.60 12.06 -8.74
C LEU A 169 7.13 11.67 -8.65
N ALA A 170 6.72 10.65 -9.41
CA ALA A 170 5.35 10.19 -9.40
C ALA A 170 4.92 9.64 -8.03
N LEU A 171 5.80 8.93 -7.33
CA LEU A 171 5.52 8.45 -5.96
C LEU A 171 5.31 9.63 -4.99
N SER A 172 6.14 10.66 -5.07
CA SER A 172 5.99 11.87 -4.27
C SER A 172 4.67 12.60 -4.59
N LEU A 173 4.36 12.78 -5.87
CA LEU A 173 3.11 13.41 -6.33
C LEU A 173 1.86 12.60 -5.92
N LYS A 174 1.96 11.27 -5.85
CA LYS A 174 0.88 10.37 -5.38
C LYS A 174 0.56 10.66 -3.91
N GLU A 175 1.56 10.83 -3.05
CA GLU A 175 1.36 11.15 -1.64
C GLU A 175 0.67 12.52 -1.46
N GLU A 176 0.98 13.50 -2.32
CA GLU A 176 0.28 14.79 -2.37
C GLU A 176 -1.10 14.71 -3.05
N ARG A 177 -1.58 13.53 -3.46
CA ARG A 177 -2.81 13.31 -4.24
C ARG A 177 -2.87 14.04 -5.59
N LYS A 178 -1.73 14.43 -6.15
CA LYS A 178 -1.62 15.04 -7.49
C LYS A 178 -1.58 13.95 -8.58
N PHE A 179 -2.67 13.16 -8.65
CA PHE A 179 -2.73 11.91 -9.43
C PHE A 179 -2.46 12.11 -10.92
N GLU A 180 -2.95 13.17 -11.55
CA GLU A 180 -2.75 13.44 -12.97
C GLU A 180 -1.25 13.63 -13.30
N LYS A 181 -0.56 14.41 -12.48
CA LYS A 181 0.88 14.62 -12.65
C LYS A 181 1.68 13.33 -12.39
N ALA A 182 1.27 12.53 -11.41
CA ALA A 182 1.87 11.24 -11.13
C ALA A 182 1.74 10.28 -12.32
N ILE A 183 0.55 10.23 -12.96
CA ILE A 183 0.31 9.40 -14.16
C ILE A 183 1.25 9.82 -15.29
N ILE A 184 1.34 11.12 -15.61
CA ILE A 184 2.21 11.63 -16.68
C ILE A 184 3.67 11.25 -16.43
N SER A 185 4.13 11.38 -15.19
CA SER A 185 5.51 11.02 -14.81
C SER A 185 5.76 9.51 -14.96
N LEU A 186 4.82 8.65 -14.53
CA LEU A 186 4.94 7.19 -14.67
C LEU A 186 4.89 6.75 -16.14
N GLU A 187 4.01 7.33 -16.94
CA GLU A 187 3.96 7.06 -18.37
C GLU A 187 5.27 7.45 -19.06
N LYS A 188 5.89 8.55 -18.64
CA LYS A 188 7.21 8.94 -19.11
C LYS A 188 8.29 7.95 -18.67
N ALA A 189 8.29 7.51 -17.40
CA ALA A 189 9.22 6.48 -16.92
C ALA A 189 9.10 5.18 -17.74
N ILE A 190 7.87 4.73 -18.00
CA ILE A 190 7.59 3.55 -18.83
C ILE A 190 8.06 3.74 -20.27
N SER A 191 7.85 4.93 -20.86
CA SER A 191 8.30 5.22 -22.23
C SER A 191 9.82 5.21 -22.38
N LEU A 192 10.55 5.55 -21.31
CA LEU A 192 12.01 5.51 -21.27
C LEU A 192 12.55 4.10 -21.00
N LYS A 193 11.81 3.28 -20.27
CA LYS A 193 12.20 1.92 -19.90
C LYS A 193 10.98 0.99 -19.98
N ASN A 194 10.75 0.41 -21.15
CA ASN A 194 9.56 -0.40 -21.44
C ASN A 194 9.35 -1.59 -20.48
N ASN A 195 10.43 -2.21 -19.99
CA ASN A 195 10.40 -3.31 -19.03
C ASN A 195 10.54 -2.85 -17.58
N TYR A 196 9.83 -1.78 -17.20
CA TYR A 196 9.87 -1.23 -15.85
C TYR A 196 8.66 -1.68 -15.04
N ALA A 197 8.74 -2.91 -14.50
CA ALA A 197 7.66 -3.53 -13.72
C ALA A 197 7.18 -2.65 -12.56
N GLU A 198 8.11 -2.01 -11.84
CA GLU A 198 7.79 -1.11 -10.72
C GLU A 198 6.98 0.12 -11.16
N ALA A 199 7.33 0.73 -12.30
CA ALA A 199 6.58 1.88 -12.81
C ALA A 199 5.16 1.47 -13.25
N HIS A 200 4.98 0.29 -13.87
CA HIS A 200 3.65 -0.24 -14.15
C HIS A 200 2.86 -0.52 -12.87
N TYR A 201 3.48 -1.11 -11.85
CA TYR A 201 2.88 -1.34 -10.55
C TYR A 201 2.44 -0.03 -9.88
N ASN A 202 3.31 0.97 -9.87
CA ASN A 202 3.01 2.29 -9.29
C ASN A 202 1.88 3.00 -10.05
N LEU A 203 1.84 2.89 -11.38
CA LEU A 203 0.75 3.43 -12.19
C LEU A 203 -0.58 2.70 -11.90
N GLY A 204 -0.54 1.39 -11.68
CA GLY A 204 -1.67 0.60 -11.22
C GLY A 204 -2.21 1.10 -9.88
N ASN A 205 -1.33 1.41 -8.93
CA ASN A 205 -1.71 1.98 -7.63
C ASN A 205 -2.36 3.36 -7.77
N VAL A 206 -1.82 4.24 -8.63
CA VAL A 206 -2.41 5.57 -8.86
C VAL A 206 -3.80 5.45 -9.48
N TYR A 207 -4.00 4.58 -10.48
CA TYR A 207 -5.33 4.33 -11.05
C TYR A 207 -6.31 3.73 -10.03
N ASN A 208 -5.84 2.84 -9.14
CA ASN A 208 -6.68 2.31 -8.06
C ASN A 208 -7.15 3.42 -7.12
N LEU A 209 -6.26 4.32 -6.69
CA LEU A 209 -6.59 5.47 -5.83
C LEU A 209 -7.58 6.44 -6.51
N LYS A 210 -7.56 6.55 -7.83
CA LYS A 210 -8.55 7.31 -8.62
C LYS A 210 -9.87 6.57 -8.81
N GLY A 211 -9.97 5.30 -8.45
CA GLY A 211 -11.13 4.45 -8.72
C GLY A 211 -11.23 3.95 -10.17
N GLU A 212 -10.20 4.12 -10.98
CA GLU A 212 -10.13 3.65 -12.37
C GLU A 212 -9.69 2.17 -12.43
N LEU A 213 -10.56 1.28 -11.90
CA LEU A 213 -10.22 -0.11 -11.60
C LEU A 213 -9.73 -0.89 -12.82
N GLU A 214 -10.33 -0.69 -14.01
CA GLU A 214 -9.92 -1.41 -15.23
C GLU A 214 -8.50 -1.04 -15.67
N LYS A 215 -8.16 0.26 -15.59
CA LYS A 215 -6.80 0.71 -15.89
C LYS A 215 -5.80 0.17 -14.88
N SER A 216 -6.18 0.14 -13.58
CA SER A 216 -5.38 -0.44 -12.52
C SER A 216 -5.07 -1.92 -12.79
N ILE A 217 -6.09 -2.73 -13.12
CA ILE A 217 -5.94 -4.15 -13.47
C ILE A 217 -4.97 -4.32 -14.64
N ASN A 218 -5.13 -3.52 -15.70
CA ASN A 218 -4.25 -3.58 -16.87
C ASN A 218 -2.78 -3.30 -16.48
N MET A 219 -2.53 -2.31 -15.64
CA MET A 219 -1.17 -1.94 -15.23
C MET A 219 -0.54 -3.01 -14.33
N PHE A 220 -1.27 -3.54 -13.34
CA PHE A 220 -0.77 -4.66 -12.54
C PHE A 220 -0.50 -5.90 -13.39
N THR A 221 -1.35 -6.20 -14.37
CA THR A 221 -1.12 -7.32 -15.29
C THR A 221 0.15 -7.12 -16.13
N LYS A 222 0.42 -5.89 -16.61
CA LYS A 222 1.67 -5.57 -17.30
C LYS A 222 2.87 -5.72 -16.38
N ALA A 223 2.79 -5.27 -15.13
CA ALA A 223 3.85 -5.46 -14.14
C ALA A 223 4.16 -6.95 -13.92
N LEU A 224 3.14 -7.79 -13.81
CA LEU A 224 3.27 -9.23 -13.65
C LEU A 224 3.80 -9.95 -14.90
N ASN A 225 3.49 -9.47 -16.09
CA ASN A 225 4.07 -9.99 -17.32
C ASN A 225 5.58 -9.72 -17.42
N ILE A 226 6.05 -8.61 -16.85
CA ILE A 226 7.47 -8.25 -16.80
C ILE A 226 8.16 -8.98 -15.63
N LYS A 227 7.53 -9.04 -14.46
CA LYS A 227 8.03 -9.68 -13.25
C LYS A 227 7.00 -10.66 -12.70
N PRO A 228 7.05 -11.95 -13.10
CA PRO A 228 6.06 -12.97 -12.74
C PRO A 228 6.02 -13.34 -11.24
N ASP A 229 7.06 -13.00 -10.48
CA ASP A 229 7.19 -13.22 -9.04
C ASP A 229 6.96 -11.96 -8.21
N TYR A 230 6.19 -10.98 -8.75
CA TYR A 230 5.94 -9.71 -8.08
C TYR A 230 4.78 -9.85 -7.08
N PHE A 231 5.12 -10.18 -5.83
CA PHE A 231 4.18 -10.35 -4.72
C PHE A 231 3.17 -9.19 -4.61
N ASP A 232 3.67 -7.94 -4.51
CA ASP A 232 2.81 -6.77 -4.29
C ASP A 232 1.81 -6.56 -5.43
N ALA A 233 2.22 -6.83 -6.67
CA ALA A 233 1.35 -6.71 -7.83
C ALA A 233 0.23 -7.75 -7.81
N PHE A 234 0.50 -9.00 -7.40
CA PHE A 234 -0.53 -10.02 -7.22
C PHE A 234 -1.51 -9.65 -6.10
N ASN A 235 -1.00 -9.22 -4.94
CA ASN A 235 -1.83 -8.84 -3.82
C ASN A 235 -2.75 -7.65 -4.16
N ASN A 236 -2.20 -6.60 -4.77
CA ASN A 236 -2.97 -5.41 -5.13
C ASN A 236 -3.94 -5.68 -6.28
N LEU A 237 -3.57 -6.52 -7.26
CA LEU A 237 -4.48 -6.99 -8.30
C LEU A 237 -5.68 -7.72 -7.70
N GLY A 238 -5.44 -8.60 -6.72
CA GLY A 238 -6.50 -9.27 -5.98
C GLY A 238 -7.37 -8.29 -5.19
N ALA A 239 -6.77 -7.29 -4.52
CA ALA A 239 -7.51 -6.25 -3.82
C ALA A 239 -8.42 -5.44 -4.78
N VAL A 240 -7.92 -5.10 -5.99
CA VAL A 240 -8.73 -4.39 -7.01
C VAL A 240 -9.87 -5.28 -7.53
N TYR A 241 -9.66 -6.59 -7.69
CA TYR A 241 -10.74 -7.50 -8.02
C TYR A 241 -11.79 -7.62 -6.90
N ASN A 242 -11.39 -7.54 -5.62
CA ASN A 242 -12.33 -7.43 -4.50
C ASN A 242 -13.20 -6.16 -4.61
N LEU A 243 -12.59 -5.00 -4.92
CA LEU A 243 -13.32 -3.75 -5.14
C LEU A 243 -14.28 -3.85 -6.35
N LYS A 244 -13.87 -4.58 -7.38
CA LYS A 244 -14.69 -4.84 -8.57
C LYS A 244 -15.78 -5.90 -8.33
N LYS A 245 -15.81 -6.51 -7.15
CA LYS A 245 -16.72 -7.62 -6.77
C LYS A 245 -16.53 -8.91 -7.60
N ASP A 246 -15.37 -9.09 -8.24
CA ASP A 246 -14.96 -10.34 -8.89
C ASP A 246 -14.15 -11.17 -7.87
N TYR A 247 -14.86 -11.71 -6.89
CA TYR A 247 -14.24 -12.34 -5.73
C TYR A 247 -13.50 -13.65 -6.05
N ASP A 248 -13.92 -14.36 -7.10
CA ASP A 248 -13.23 -15.57 -7.56
C ASP A 248 -11.83 -15.25 -8.07
N LYS A 249 -11.67 -14.21 -8.91
CA LYS A 249 -10.35 -13.77 -9.38
C LYS A 249 -9.54 -13.17 -8.24
N ALA A 250 -10.16 -12.37 -7.36
CA ALA A 250 -9.49 -11.83 -6.19
C ALA A 250 -8.85 -12.96 -5.37
N TYR A 251 -9.62 -13.98 -5.03
CA TYR A 251 -9.17 -15.14 -4.27
C TYR A 251 -8.00 -15.86 -4.95
N GLN A 252 -8.07 -16.07 -6.27
CA GLN A 252 -7.01 -16.74 -7.04
C GLN A 252 -5.70 -15.93 -7.04
N TYR A 253 -5.77 -14.62 -7.29
CA TYR A 253 -4.57 -13.77 -7.36
C TYR A 253 -3.92 -13.59 -6.00
N ILE A 254 -4.71 -13.43 -4.92
CA ILE A 254 -4.17 -13.31 -3.56
C ILE A 254 -3.53 -14.62 -3.10
N LYS A 255 -4.08 -15.78 -3.47
CA LYS A 255 -3.41 -17.08 -3.22
C LYS A 255 -2.04 -17.17 -3.88
N LYS A 256 -1.89 -16.63 -5.11
CA LYS A 256 -0.58 -16.56 -5.76
C LYS A 256 0.38 -15.63 -5.00
N ALA A 257 -0.11 -14.48 -4.51
CA ALA A 257 0.69 -13.61 -3.66
C ALA A 257 1.16 -14.34 -2.38
N ILE A 258 0.27 -15.02 -1.67
CA ILE A 258 0.61 -15.77 -0.45
C ILE A 258 1.63 -16.89 -0.73
N ALA A 259 1.55 -17.53 -1.90
CA ALA A 259 2.55 -18.54 -2.30
C ALA A 259 3.96 -17.94 -2.46
N LEU A 260 4.07 -16.67 -2.87
CA LEU A 260 5.34 -15.95 -2.99
C LEU A 260 5.83 -15.42 -1.64
N ASN A 261 4.92 -14.93 -0.79
CA ASN A 261 5.25 -14.44 0.55
C ASN A 261 4.21 -14.93 1.57
N PRO A 262 4.44 -16.07 2.23
CA PRO A 262 3.52 -16.64 3.22
C PRO A 262 3.41 -15.86 4.54
N ASN A 263 4.28 -14.87 4.77
CA ASN A 263 4.34 -14.11 6.02
C ASN A 263 3.84 -12.66 5.83
N ASN A 264 2.82 -12.45 4.98
CA ASN A 264 2.23 -11.14 4.79
C ASN A 264 0.79 -11.10 5.32
N ALA A 265 0.55 -10.30 6.36
CA ALA A 265 -0.74 -10.16 7.03
C ALA A 265 -1.82 -9.56 6.11
N ASP A 266 -1.46 -8.55 5.29
CA ASP A 266 -2.41 -7.89 4.38
C ASP A 266 -2.94 -8.83 3.31
N ALA A 267 -2.09 -9.74 2.80
CA ALA A 267 -2.53 -10.74 1.83
C ALA A 267 -3.56 -11.71 2.43
N TYR A 268 -3.35 -12.17 3.66
CA TYR A 268 -4.35 -13.01 4.35
C TYR A 268 -5.62 -12.23 4.66
N ASN A 269 -5.52 -10.96 5.07
CA ASN A 269 -6.68 -10.11 5.28
C ASN A 269 -7.49 -9.93 3.98
N ASN A 270 -6.83 -9.67 2.86
CA ASN A 270 -7.47 -9.57 1.55
C ASN A 270 -8.10 -10.89 1.11
N LEU A 271 -7.44 -12.03 1.38
CA LEU A 271 -7.98 -13.37 1.09
C LEU A 271 -9.22 -13.66 1.92
N GLY A 272 -9.20 -13.31 3.23
CA GLY A 272 -10.35 -13.40 4.12
C GLY A 272 -11.53 -12.57 3.61
N THR A 273 -11.26 -11.35 3.12
CA THR A 273 -12.29 -10.50 2.50
C THR A 273 -12.90 -11.15 1.25
N SER A 274 -12.06 -11.76 0.37
CA SER A 274 -12.57 -12.50 -0.78
C SER A 274 -13.42 -13.70 -0.38
N ALA A 275 -12.95 -14.49 0.60
CA ALA A 275 -13.67 -15.66 1.12
C ALA A 275 -15.03 -15.26 1.71
N LEU A 276 -15.07 -14.19 2.51
CA LEU A 276 -16.31 -13.68 3.11
C LEU A 276 -17.34 -13.30 2.04
N ASN A 277 -16.92 -12.62 1.00
CA ASN A 277 -17.80 -12.22 -0.10
C ASN A 277 -18.21 -13.39 -1.03
N LEU A 278 -17.48 -14.51 -0.97
CA LEU A 278 -17.87 -15.78 -1.58
C LEU A 278 -18.77 -16.62 -0.68
N ASN A 279 -19.28 -16.06 0.43
CA ASN A 279 -20.08 -16.73 1.48
C ASN A 279 -19.35 -17.91 2.16
N LYS A 280 -18.02 -17.87 2.21
CA LYS A 280 -17.16 -18.84 2.89
C LYS A 280 -16.72 -18.28 4.24
N GLU A 281 -17.67 -18.15 5.16
CA GLU A 281 -17.48 -17.47 6.46
C GLU A 281 -16.36 -18.12 7.28
N GLU A 282 -16.34 -19.46 7.36
CA GLU A 282 -15.32 -20.19 8.13
C GLU A 282 -13.90 -19.99 7.57
N GLU A 283 -13.77 -20.07 6.23
CA GLU A 283 -12.49 -19.78 5.57
C GLU A 283 -12.04 -18.33 5.84
N ALA A 284 -12.98 -17.37 5.82
CA ALA A 284 -12.68 -15.97 6.09
C ALA A 284 -12.14 -15.78 7.52
N ILE A 285 -12.76 -16.40 8.52
CA ILE A 285 -12.30 -16.36 9.92
C ILE A 285 -10.90 -16.94 10.05
N ILE A 286 -10.62 -18.07 9.40
CA ILE A 286 -9.28 -18.68 9.40
C ILE A 286 -8.23 -17.72 8.82
N HIS A 287 -8.55 -17.08 7.70
CA HIS A 287 -7.61 -16.16 7.05
C HIS A 287 -7.40 -14.88 7.85
N PHE A 288 -8.43 -14.27 8.43
CA PHE A 288 -8.28 -13.10 9.30
C PHE A 288 -7.46 -13.44 10.56
N ASN A 289 -7.70 -14.59 11.19
CA ASN A 289 -6.90 -15.05 12.33
C ASN A 289 -5.45 -15.32 11.93
N LYS A 290 -5.20 -15.83 10.72
CA LYS A 290 -3.85 -15.98 10.19
C LYS A 290 -3.18 -14.62 10.00
N ALA A 291 -3.89 -13.61 9.50
CA ALA A 291 -3.39 -12.24 9.42
C ALA A 291 -2.98 -11.73 10.81
N LEU A 292 -3.82 -11.89 11.85
CA LEU A 292 -3.52 -11.51 13.24
C LEU A 292 -2.36 -12.32 13.85
N SER A 293 -2.14 -13.57 13.43
CA SER A 293 -0.99 -14.35 13.89
C SER A 293 0.35 -13.83 13.32
N ILE A 294 0.32 -13.15 12.17
CA ILE A 294 1.49 -12.56 11.52
C ILE A 294 1.69 -11.12 12.03
N ASP A 295 0.64 -10.33 12.02
CA ASP A 295 0.61 -8.96 12.56
C ASP A 295 -0.49 -8.84 13.63
N PRO A 296 -0.15 -9.02 14.91
CA PRO A 296 -1.11 -8.88 16.00
C PRO A 296 -1.74 -7.49 16.14
N ALA A 297 -1.18 -6.45 15.50
CA ALA A 297 -1.69 -5.09 15.54
C ALA A 297 -2.50 -4.70 14.28
N SER A 298 -2.82 -5.64 13.41
CA SER A 298 -3.57 -5.39 12.17
C SER A 298 -5.01 -4.92 12.43
N ILE A 299 -5.22 -3.60 12.40
CA ILE A 299 -6.54 -2.97 12.57
C ILE A 299 -7.55 -3.50 11.55
N ASN A 300 -7.11 -3.69 10.29
CA ASN A 300 -7.98 -4.19 9.23
C ASN A 300 -8.52 -5.59 9.51
N ALA A 301 -7.69 -6.49 10.04
CA ALA A 301 -8.11 -7.85 10.38
C ALA A 301 -9.07 -7.86 11.57
N TYR A 302 -8.83 -7.05 12.59
CA TYR A 302 -9.79 -6.85 13.69
C TYR A 302 -11.12 -6.31 13.18
N SER A 303 -11.10 -5.25 12.37
CA SER A 303 -12.31 -4.64 11.80
C SER A 303 -13.13 -5.62 10.96
N ASN A 304 -12.46 -6.44 10.16
CA ASN A 304 -13.14 -7.45 9.35
C ASN A 304 -13.77 -8.56 10.21
N LEU A 305 -13.07 -9.04 11.25
CA LEU A 305 -13.64 -10.02 12.20
C LEU A 305 -14.80 -9.42 12.99
N CYS A 306 -14.66 -8.20 13.51
CA CYS A 306 -15.72 -7.48 14.20
C CYS A 306 -16.97 -7.35 13.30
N GLY A 307 -16.77 -6.89 12.06
CA GLY A 307 -17.87 -6.73 11.10
C GLY A 307 -18.54 -8.06 10.71
N LEU A 308 -17.75 -9.14 10.65
CA LEU A 308 -18.28 -10.49 10.39
C LEU A 308 -19.10 -10.99 11.57
N PHE A 309 -18.58 -10.96 12.79
CA PHE A 309 -19.26 -11.43 13.98
C PHE A 309 -20.52 -10.60 14.30
N GLU A 310 -20.45 -9.27 14.06
CA GLU A 310 -21.62 -8.40 14.19
C GLU A 310 -22.75 -8.82 13.26
N LYS A 311 -22.44 -9.06 11.98
CA LYS A 311 -23.41 -9.48 10.96
C LYS A 311 -23.97 -10.88 11.21
N SER A 312 -23.14 -11.80 11.68
CA SER A 312 -23.53 -13.19 12.00
C SER A 312 -24.18 -13.31 13.37
N ASN A 313 -24.43 -12.19 14.08
CA ASN A 313 -24.97 -12.14 15.43
C ASN A 313 -24.19 -12.97 16.47
N LYS A 314 -22.88 -13.14 16.27
CA LYS A 314 -21.94 -13.84 17.17
C LYS A 314 -21.39 -12.85 18.20
N ILE A 315 -22.22 -12.47 19.17
CA ILE A 315 -21.93 -11.37 20.10
C ILE A 315 -20.76 -11.70 21.05
N GLU A 316 -20.64 -12.94 21.50
CA GLU A 316 -19.54 -13.38 22.37
C GLU A 316 -18.19 -13.31 21.64
N GLU A 317 -18.12 -13.80 20.41
CA GLU A 317 -16.91 -13.73 19.58
C GLU A 317 -16.57 -12.29 19.22
N PHE A 318 -17.59 -11.45 19.00
CA PHE A 318 -17.40 -10.01 18.76
C PHE A 318 -16.79 -9.32 19.98
N GLU A 319 -17.28 -9.60 21.18
CA GLU A 319 -16.71 -9.08 22.42
C GLU A 319 -15.26 -9.55 22.63
N ASN A 320 -15.03 -10.85 22.49
CA ASN A 320 -13.70 -11.46 22.67
C ASN A 320 -12.65 -10.87 21.72
N ILE A 321 -13.01 -10.61 20.48
CA ILE A 321 -12.04 -10.04 19.52
C ILE A 321 -11.74 -8.55 19.83
N LEU A 322 -12.73 -7.80 20.32
CA LEU A 322 -12.52 -6.43 20.78
C LEU A 322 -11.68 -6.36 22.06
N GLU A 323 -11.85 -7.29 23.00
CA GLU A 323 -10.99 -7.36 24.18
C GLU A 323 -9.54 -7.61 23.82
N LYS A 324 -9.26 -8.52 22.90
CA LYS A 324 -7.90 -8.73 22.37
C LYS A 324 -7.32 -7.45 21.73
N ALA A 325 -8.13 -6.70 20.99
CA ALA A 325 -7.68 -5.43 20.44
C ALA A 325 -7.34 -4.41 21.54
N LYS A 326 -8.11 -4.37 22.64
CA LYS A 326 -7.85 -3.50 23.79
C LYS A 326 -6.60 -3.87 24.56
N GLU A 327 -6.33 -5.17 24.76
CA GLU A 327 -5.07 -5.64 25.37
C GLU A 327 -3.84 -5.12 24.64
N LEU A 328 -3.95 -4.95 23.31
CA LEU A 328 -2.91 -4.37 22.45
C LEU A 328 -2.99 -2.85 22.33
N LYS A 329 -3.86 -2.19 23.10
CA LYS A 329 -4.11 -0.73 23.07
C LYS A 329 -4.52 -0.20 21.70
N LEU A 330 -5.25 -1.02 20.92
CA LEU A 330 -5.77 -0.63 19.62
C LEU A 330 -7.10 0.15 19.72
N ASP A 331 -7.72 0.22 20.88
CA ASP A 331 -8.92 1.01 21.21
C ASP A 331 -8.72 2.53 21.05
N GLN A 332 -7.48 3.00 20.94
CA GLN A 332 -7.18 4.39 20.56
C GLN A 332 -7.50 4.71 19.09
N PHE A 333 -7.56 3.70 18.22
CA PHE A 333 -7.85 3.88 16.80
C PHE A 333 -9.36 3.98 16.52
N ASP A 334 -9.74 4.96 15.72
CA ASP A 334 -11.13 5.31 15.50
C ASP A 334 -11.94 4.20 14.80
N GLU A 335 -11.31 3.35 13.98
CA GLU A 335 -11.95 2.16 13.41
C GLU A 335 -12.33 1.15 14.50
N ILE A 336 -11.50 0.94 15.50
CA ILE A 336 -11.80 0.02 16.62
C ILE A 336 -12.87 0.62 17.54
N LYS A 337 -12.80 1.93 17.84
CA LYS A 337 -13.86 2.64 18.58
C LYS A 337 -15.22 2.50 17.92
N PHE A 338 -15.28 2.51 16.58
CA PHE A 338 -16.52 2.29 15.86
C PHE A 338 -17.11 0.92 16.16
N HIS A 339 -16.30 -0.15 16.15
CA HIS A 339 -16.78 -1.49 16.49
C HIS A 339 -17.14 -1.64 17.95
N GLU A 340 -16.44 -0.97 18.85
CA GLU A 340 -16.83 -0.93 20.28
C GLU A 340 -18.20 -0.24 20.46
N ALA A 341 -18.45 0.84 19.75
CA ALA A 341 -19.75 1.50 19.75
C ALA A 341 -20.86 0.61 19.20
N GLN A 342 -20.57 -0.17 18.14
CA GLN A 342 -21.51 -1.18 17.63
C GLN A 342 -21.86 -2.22 18.71
N LEU A 343 -20.87 -2.68 19.48
CA LEU A 343 -21.11 -3.62 20.57
C LEU A 343 -21.99 -3.01 21.67
N PHE A 344 -21.74 -1.75 22.08
CA PHE A 344 -22.61 -1.06 23.04
C PHE A 344 -24.04 -0.91 22.51
N SER A 345 -24.21 -0.54 21.25
CA SER A 345 -25.55 -0.46 20.63
C SER A 345 -26.25 -1.82 20.63
N ARG A 346 -25.55 -2.92 20.32
CA ARG A 346 -26.09 -4.30 20.40
C ARG A 346 -26.48 -4.69 21.83
N LYS A 347 -25.71 -4.26 22.82
CA LYS A 347 -26.01 -4.43 24.25
C LYS A 347 -27.10 -3.47 24.76
N LYS A 348 -27.65 -2.61 23.90
CA LYS A 348 -28.66 -1.57 24.20
C LYS A 348 -28.15 -0.47 25.11
N ASP A 349 -26.84 -0.29 25.24
CA ASP A 349 -26.21 0.84 25.93
C ASP A 349 -26.00 1.98 24.92
N PHE A 350 -27.12 2.60 24.54
CA PHE A 350 -27.14 3.61 23.48
C PHE A 350 -26.39 4.90 23.85
N ASP A 351 -26.38 5.25 25.13
CA ASP A 351 -25.71 6.46 25.60
C ASP A 351 -24.18 6.36 25.44
N ARG A 352 -23.58 5.22 25.80
CA ARG A 352 -22.17 4.94 25.57
C ARG A 352 -21.86 4.84 24.09
N SER A 353 -22.70 4.15 23.31
CA SER A 353 -22.52 4.06 21.86
C SER A 353 -22.50 5.45 21.22
N ILE A 354 -23.49 6.30 21.50
CA ILE A 354 -23.60 7.66 20.97
C ILE A 354 -22.39 8.51 21.38
N SER A 355 -21.98 8.44 22.65
CA SER A 355 -20.82 9.18 23.15
C SER A 355 -19.55 8.80 22.40
N LEU A 356 -19.31 7.51 22.24
CA LEU A 356 -18.13 6.97 21.57
C LEU A 356 -18.14 7.31 20.07
N LEU A 357 -19.26 7.12 19.37
CA LEU A 357 -19.39 7.48 17.96
C LEU A 357 -19.13 8.97 17.70
N LYS A 358 -19.54 9.85 18.61
CA LYS A 358 -19.26 11.30 18.51
C LYS A 358 -17.79 11.65 18.71
N SER A 359 -17.03 10.83 19.43
CA SER A 359 -15.60 11.05 19.66
C SER A 359 -14.73 10.67 18.46
N ILE A 360 -15.26 9.90 17.50
CA ILE A 360 -14.54 9.44 16.32
C ILE A 360 -14.34 10.57 15.31
N ASP A 361 -13.09 10.79 14.88
CA ASP A 361 -12.75 11.77 13.83
C ASP A 361 -13.10 11.22 12.44
N ASP A 362 -14.00 11.92 11.74
CA ASP A 362 -14.45 11.55 10.40
C ASP A 362 -13.34 11.51 9.34
N ASN A 363 -12.22 12.21 9.59
CA ASN A 363 -11.07 12.23 8.67
C ASN A 363 -10.12 11.04 8.86
N LYS A 364 -10.26 10.31 9.96
CA LYS A 364 -9.40 9.17 10.32
C LYS A 364 -10.01 7.81 10.01
N ILE A 365 -11.25 7.79 9.55
CA ILE A 365 -12.00 6.57 9.22
C ILE A 365 -12.32 6.50 7.72
N SER A 366 -12.56 5.29 7.22
CA SER A 366 -12.97 5.09 5.84
C SER A 366 -14.33 5.72 5.53
N GLU A 367 -14.59 6.12 4.29
CA GLU A 367 -15.92 6.62 3.87
C GLU A 367 -17.04 5.60 4.13
N LYS A 368 -16.72 4.32 4.07
CA LYS A 368 -17.65 3.25 4.45
C LYS A 368 -17.96 3.31 5.94
N THR A 369 -16.94 3.31 6.79
CA THR A 369 -17.09 3.38 8.25
C THR A 369 -17.81 4.65 8.67
N LYS A 370 -17.52 5.79 8.02
CA LYS A 370 -18.20 7.07 8.23
C LYS A 370 -19.69 7.00 7.94
N LYS A 371 -20.07 6.38 6.81
CA LYS A 371 -21.46 6.13 6.46
C LYS A 371 -22.14 5.25 7.52
N ASP A 372 -21.49 4.15 7.89
CA ASP A 372 -22.04 3.20 8.86
C ASP A 372 -22.13 3.83 10.27
N LYS A 373 -21.17 4.66 10.67
CA LYS A 373 -21.18 5.50 11.88
C LYS A 373 -22.41 6.40 11.94
N TYR A 374 -22.68 7.15 10.87
CA TYR A 374 -23.85 8.03 10.85
C TYR A 374 -25.16 7.25 10.86
N GLY A 375 -25.20 6.12 10.16
CA GLY A 375 -26.35 5.21 10.20
C GLY A 375 -26.62 4.68 11.61
N LEU A 376 -25.57 4.28 12.34
CA LEU A 376 -25.67 3.80 13.69
C LEU A 376 -26.09 4.91 14.68
N LEU A 377 -25.48 6.11 14.56
CA LEU A 377 -25.92 7.28 15.35
C LEU A 377 -27.40 7.60 15.15
N GLY A 378 -27.87 7.56 13.90
CA GLY A 378 -29.29 7.75 13.60
C GLY A 378 -30.19 6.74 14.31
N LYS A 379 -29.80 5.46 14.27
CA LYS A 379 -30.53 4.37 14.93
C LYS A 379 -30.51 4.51 16.45
N ASP A 380 -29.37 4.81 17.05
CA ASP A 380 -29.24 4.90 18.50
C ASP A 380 -29.98 6.14 19.04
N PHE A 381 -29.95 7.28 18.34
CA PHE A 381 -30.77 8.44 18.70
C PHE A 381 -32.29 8.18 18.59
N ASP A 382 -32.70 7.39 17.62
CA ASP A 382 -34.10 6.94 17.51
C ASP A 382 -34.50 6.08 18.72
N LYS A 383 -33.63 5.15 19.15
CA LYS A 383 -33.86 4.29 20.32
C LYS A 383 -33.98 5.08 21.64
N VAL A 384 -33.22 6.17 21.79
CA VAL A 384 -33.34 7.08 22.93
C VAL A 384 -34.39 8.19 22.72
N GLN A 385 -35.23 8.06 21.69
CA GLN A 385 -36.34 8.98 21.36
C GLN A 385 -35.90 10.42 21.02
N ASN A 386 -34.63 10.63 20.67
CA ASN A 386 -34.14 11.91 20.17
C ASN A 386 -34.28 12.00 18.66
N TYR A 387 -35.51 12.09 18.18
CA TYR A 387 -35.86 12.02 16.76
C TYR A 387 -35.24 13.14 15.92
N LYS A 388 -34.97 14.30 16.50
CA LYS A 388 -34.34 15.43 15.82
C LYS A 388 -32.91 15.09 15.39
N GLU A 389 -32.10 14.58 16.33
CA GLU A 389 -30.73 14.15 16.02
C GLU A 389 -30.74 12.89 15.15
N ALA A 390 -31.65 11.94 15.39
CA ALA A 390 -31.81 10.75 14.53
C ALA A 390 -31.98 11.16 13.07
N PHE A 391 -32.92 12.07 12.79
CA PHE A 391 -33.19 12.54 11.41
C PHE A 391 -31.97 13.21 10.78
N LYS A 392 -31.25 14.05 11.53
CA LYS A 392 -30.04 14.73 11.09
C LYS A 392 -28.94 13.74 10.66
N TYR A 393 -28.73 12.67 11.43
CA TYR A 393 -27.71 11.66 11.09
C TYR A 393 -28.15 10.76 9.95
N PHE A 394 -29.43 10.44 9.81
CA PHE A 394 -29.95 9.75 8.63
C PHE A 394 -29.80 10.60 7.36
N GLN A 395 -29.99 11.94 7.44
CA GLN A 395 -29.70 12.83 6.31
C GLN A 395 -28.23 12.77 5.91
N LYS A 396 -27.29 12.87 6.87
CA LYS A 396 -25.85 12.73 6.60
C LYS A 396 -25.50 11.39 5.94
N THR A 397 -26.09 10.30 6.42
CA THR A 397 -25.92 8.97 5.81
C THR A 397 -26.39 8.98 4.35
N ASN A 398 -27.54 9.55 4.07
CA ASN A 398 -28.11 9.62 2.72
C ASN A 398 -27.25 10.52 1.78
N GLU A 399 -26.67 11.59 2.31
CA GLU A 399 -25.75 12.45 1.54
C GLU A 399 -24.50 11.68 1.10
N LEU A 400 -23.90 10.89 2.00
CA LEU A 400 -22.76 10.03 1.66
C LEU A 400 -23.14 8.94 0.65
N VAL A 401 -24.34 8.36 0.75
CA VAL A 401 -24.83 7.38 -0.24
C VAL A 401 -24.94 8.00 -1.62
N LYS A 402 -25.51 9.22 -1.73
CA LYS A 402 -25.70 9.90 -3.03
C LYS A 402 -24.41 10.18 -3.78
N VAL A 403 -23.29 10.41 -3.09
CA VAL A 403 -21.99 10.63 -3.73
C VAL A 403 -21.23 9.36 -4.02
N SER A 404 -21.69 8.21 -3.50
CA SER A 404 -21.03 6.92 -3.72
C SER A 404 -21.04 6.49 -5.19
N LEU A 405 -20.00 5.73 -5.58
CA LEU A 405 -19.91 5.16 -6.93
C LEU A 405 -21.10 4.25 -7.24
N GLU A 406 -21.58 3.48 -6.24
CA GLU A 406 -22.73 2.58 -6.39
C GLU A 406 -24.02 3.35 -6.75
N TYR A 407 -24.25 4.49 -6.08
CA TYR A 407 -25.41 5.32 -6.39
C TYR A 407 -25.29 5.99 -7.76
N LYS A 408 -24.09 6.47 -8.14
CA LYS A 408 -23.84 7.10 -9.44
C LYS A 408 -23.99 6.12 -10.61
N GLN A 409 -23.70 4.84 -10.37
CA GLN A 409 -23.86 3.76 -11.35
C GLN A 409 -25.28 3.20 -11.38
N PHE A 410 -26.12 3.48 -10.37
CA PHE A 410 -27.49 3.03 -10.31
C PHE A 410 -28.34 3.76 -11.37
N ASN A 411 -28.82 3.01 -12.35
CA ASN A 411 -29.76 3.51 -13.34
C ASN A 411 -31.16 2.94 -13.08
N PRO A 412 -32.09 3.75 -12.54
CA PRO A 412 -33.44 3.28 -12.22
C PRO A 412 -34.19 2.73 -13.43
N LYS A 413 -33.90 3.23 -14.64
CA LYS A 413 -34.57 2.77 -15.87
C LYS A 413 -34.16 1.34 -16.23
N ILE A 414 -32.87 1.02 -16.14
CA ILE A 414 -32.38 -0.35 -16.38
C ILE A 414 -33.06 -1.32 -15.42
N TYR A 415 -33.13 -0.97 -14.13
CA TYR A 415 -33.82 -1.80 -13.14
C TYR A 415 -35.32 -2.00 -13.44
N GLN A 416 -36.01 -0.93 -13.90
CA GLN A 416 -37.41 -1.03 -14.32
C GLN A 416 -37.59 -1.89 -15.58
N GLU A 417 -36.67 -1.80 -16.53
CA GLU A 417 -36.62 -2.61 -17.73
C GLU A 417 -36.42 -4.08 -17.40
N GLU A 418 -35.42 -4.41 -16.53
CA GLU A 418 -35.16 -5.78 -16.06
C GLU A 418 -36.38 -6.38 -15.36
N ILE A 419 -37.06 -5.63 -14.47
CA ILE A 419 -38.30 -6.09 -13.81
C ILE A 419 -39.41 -6.28 -14.83
N SER A 420 -39.55 -5.36 -15.77
CA SER A 420 -40.60 -5.47 -16.81
C SER A 420 -40.38 -6.69 -17.71
N GLU A 421 -39.13 -7.00 -18.06
CA GLU A 421 -38.78 -8.20 -18.81
C GLU A 421 -39.01 -9.48 -17.99
N LEU A 422 -38.68 -9.48 -16.70
CA LEU A 422 -38.99 -10.57 -15.79
C LEU A 422 -40.50 -10.82 -15.72
N ILE A 423 -41.31 -9.81 -15.50
CA ILE A 423 -42.78 -9.91 -15.48
C ILE A 423 -43.31 -10.46 -16.83
N LYS A 424 -42.81 -9.97 -17.95
CA LYS A 424 -43.20 -10.47 -19.29
C LYS A 424 -42.79 -11.95 -19.48
N SER A 425 -41.63 -12.35 -19.01
CA SER A 425 -41.20 -13.74 -19.13
C SER A 425 -42.02 -14.68 -18.27
N TYR A 426 -42.31 -14.28 -17.01
CA TYR A 426 -43.18 -15.06 -16.10
C TYR A 426 -44.64 -15.11 -16.57
N SER A 427 -45.16 -14.06 -17.16
CA SER A 427 -46.55 -14.07 -17.70
C SER A 427 -46.75 -14.98 -18.92
N LYS A 428 -45.67 -15.30 -19.61
CA LYS A 428 -45.66 -16.18 -20.82
C LYS A 428 -45.41 -17.66 -20.47
N THR A 429 -44.93 -17.96 -19.29
CA THR A 429 -44.66 -19.32 -18.85
C THR A 429 -45.90 -20.01 -18.35
N LYS A 430 -46.32 -21.13 -18.97
CA LYS A 430 -47.34 -22.01 -18.39
C LYS A 430 -46.93 -22.40 -16.98
N ARG A 431 -47.86 -22.38 -16.03
CA ARG A 431 -47.64 -22.88 -14.67
C ARG A 431 -47.10 -24.32 -14.78
N ILE A 432 -45.90 -24.52 -14.33
CA ILE A 432 -45.31 -25.87 -14.18
C ILE A 432 -45.84 -26.39 -12.85
N SER A 433 -46.47 -27.57 -12.86
CA SER A 433 -46.72 -28.26 -11.62
C SER A 433 -45.42 -28.91 -11.14
N TRP A 434 -44.85 -28.38 -10.10
CA TRP A 434 -43.63 -28.92 -9.46
C TRP A 434 -43.92 -30.17 -8.62
N GLU A 435 -45.12 -30.73 -8.75
CA GLU A 435 -45.59 -31.91 -7.96
C GLU A 435 -44.73 -33.14 -8.14
N SER A 436 -43.98 -33.25 -9.26
CA SER A 436 -43.12 -34.41 -9.52
C SER A 436 -41.75 -34.35 -8.84
N TYR A 437 -41.31 -33.20 -8.32
CA TYR A 437 -39.96 -33.00 -7.73
C TYR A 437 -39.95 -33.04 -6.20
N ASN A 438 -41.11 -33.16 -5.55
CA ASN A 438 -41.25 -33.14 -4.09
C ASN A 438 -40.77 -34.42 -3.38
N GLN A 439 -40.02 -35.27 -4.00
CA GLN A 439 -39.69 -36.57 -3.45
C GLN A 439 -38.45 -36.61 -2.57
N LYS A 440 -38.04 -35.67 -1.81
CA LYS A 440 -36.98 -35.94 -0.77
C LYS A 440 -36.51 -34.73 0.04
N LEU A 441 -37.29 -33.70 0.22
CA LEU A 441 -36.93 -32.72 1.24
C LEU A 441 -37.40 -33.21 2.58
N SER A 442 -36.53 -33.29 3.59
CA SER A 442 -36.83 -33.61 4.97
C SER A 442 -37.67 -32.51 5.68
N PHE A 443 -37.89 -31.40 5.01
CA PHE A 443 -38.66 -30.24 5.46
C PHE A 443 -39.36 -29.57 4.26
N GLN A 444 -40.46 -28.86 4.55
CA GLN A 444 -41.16 -28.04 3.52
C GLN A 444 -40.76 -26.57 3.69
N PRO A 445 -39.98 -26.00 2.77
CA PRO A 445 -39.68 -24.58 2.83
C PRO A 445 -40.90 -23.73 2.50
N VAL A 446 -41.18 -22.74 3.34
CA VAL A 446 -42.21 -21.74 3.11
C VAL A 446 -41.54 -20.43 2.79
N PHE A 447 -41.82 -19.87 1.61
CA PHE A 447 -41.25 -18.59 1.20
C PHE A 447 -42.13 -17.44 1.63
N LEU A 448 -41.57 -16.54 2.43
CA LEU A 448 -42.20 -15.29 2.80
C LEU A 448 -41.68 -14.19 1.86
N VAL A 449 -42.51 -13.74 0.93
CA VAL A 449 -42.16 -12.69 -0.01
C VAL A 449 -42.98 -11.44 0.30
N GLY A 450 -42.27 -10.30 0.48
CA GLY A 450 -42.91 -9.01 0.70
C GLY A 450 -42.05 -7.86 0.20
N PHE A 451 -42.68 -6.71 -0.03
CA PHE A 451 -41.95 -5.50 -0.34
C PHE A 451 -41.18 -5.00 0.89
N PRO A 452 -40.05 -4.30 0.73
CA PRO A 452 -39.39 -3.63 1.84
C PRO A 452 -40.41 -2.82 2.67
N ARG A 453 -40.38 -2.99 4.00
CA ARG A 453 -41.33 -2.38 4.97
C ARG A 453 -42.78 -2.90 4.93
N SER A 454 -43.03 -4.05 4.34
CA SER A 454 -44.36 -4.70 4.37
C SER A 454 -44.66 -5.47 5.65
N GLY A 455 -43.76 -5.41 6.64
CA GLY A 455 -43.89 -6.16 7.90
C GLY A 455 -43.32 -7.59 7.85
N THR A 456 -42.56 -7.94 6.80
CA THR A 456 -41.89 -9.25 6.67
C THR A 456 -40.96 -9.52 7.85
N THR A 457 -40.17 -8.51 8.29
CA THR A 457 -39.28 -8.63 9.46
C THR A 457 -40.05 -8.90 10.74
N LEU A 458 -41.23 -8.28 10.94
CA LEU A 458 -42.05 -8.55 12.10
C LEU A 458 -42.60 -9.98 12.07
N LEU A 459 -43.08 -10.44 10.93
CA LEU A 459 -43.55 -11.78 10.74
C LEU A 459 -42.43 -12.82 10.91
N ASP A 460 -41.24 -12.55 10.39
CA ASP A 460 -40.03 -13.36 10.59
C ASP A 460 -39.68 -13.48 12.09
N THR A 461 -39.72 -12.38 12.84
CA THR A 461 -39.50 -12.37 14.29
C THR A 461 -40.57 -13.20 15.04
N ILE A 462 -41.84 -13.13 14.63
CA ILE A 462 -42.93 -13.94 15.23
C ILE A 462 -42.70 -15.41 14.91
N LEU A 463 -42.37 -15.76 13.67
CA LEU A 463 -42.16 -17.15 13.27
C LEU A 463 -40.93 -17.75 13.96
N SER A 464 -39.84 -17.01 14.09
CA SER A 464 -38.59 -17.46 14.75
C SER A 464 -38.74 -17.65 16.26
N SER A 465 -39.82 -17.14 16.86
CA SER A 465 -40.17 -17.43 18.26
C SER A 465 -40.80 -18.83 18.49
N HIS A 466 -41.14 -19.53 17.42
CA HIS A 466 -41.72 -20.88 17.50
C HIS A 466 -40.61 -21.94 17.45
N SER A 467 -40.65 -22.92 18.36
CA SER A 467 -39.62 -23.95 18.52
C SER A 467 -39.38 -24.82 17.27
N ASP A 468 -40.39 -24.99 16.45
CA ASP A 468 -40.36 -25.90 15.29
C ASP A 468 -40.14 -25.15 13.96
N ILE A 469 -39.95 -23.83 14.02
CA ILE A 469 -39.76 -22.99 12.84
C ILE A 469 -38.37 -22.36 12.88
N THR A 470 -37.57 -22.66 11.87
CA THR A 470 -36.31 -21.98 11.65
C THR A 470 -36.50 -20.96 10.54
N THR A 471 -36.31 -19.70 10.85
CA THR A 471 -36.34 -18.63 9.85
C THR A 471 -34.90 -18.29 9.36
N LEU A 472 -34.77 -18.00 8.07
CA LEU A 472 -33.53 -17.54 7.46
C LEU A 472 -33.74 -16.10 7.03
N GLU A 473 -33.20 -15.15 7.84
CA GLU A 473 -33.26 -13.72 7.50
C GLU A 473 -32.50 -13.42 6.23
N GLU A 474 -33.12 -12.64 5.32
CA GLU A 474 -32.58 -11.94 4.14
C GLU A 474 -31.25 -12.46 3.57
N LYS A 475 -31.03 -13.76 3.57
CA LYS A 475 -29.88 -14.30 2.83
C LYS A 475 -30.14 -14.12 1.33
N PRO A 476 -29.14 -13.71 0.54
CA PRO A 476 -29.32 -13.49 -0.90
C PRO A 476 -29.46 -14.81 -1.69
N MET A 477 -30.22 -15.78 -1.14
CA MET A 477 -30.37 -17.13 -1.70
C MET A 477 -30.92 -17.09 -3.12
N VAL A 478 -31.94 -16.25 -3.36
CA VAL A 478 -32.50 -16.08 -4.72
C VAL A 478 -31.45 -15.47 -5.67
N ALA A 479 -30.65 -14.53 -5.18
CA ALA A 479 -29.56 -13.96 -5.99
C ALA A 479 -28.45 -14.99 -6.26
N MET A 480 -28.11 -15.84 -5.29
CA MET A 480 -27.15 -16.93 -5.46
C MET A 480 -27.64 -17.98 -6.45
N VAL A 481 -28.91 -18.39 -6.34
CA VAL A 481 -29.56 -19.29 -7.30
C VAL A 481 -29.60 -18.64 -8.69
N LYS A 482 -29.94 -17.34 -8.80
CA LYS A 482 -29.91 -16.60 -10.06
C LYS A 482 -28.50 -16.54 -10.67
N MET A 483 -27.47 -16.29 -9.86
CA MET A 483 -26.08 -16.33 -10.33
C MET A 483 -25.64 -17.70 -10.81
N HIS A 484 -26.08 -18.76 -10.15
CA HIS A 484 -25.79 -20.13 -10.54
C HIS A 484 -26.56 -20.52 -11.81
N LEU A 485 -27.82 -20.14 -11.90
CA LEU A 485 -28.64 -20.29 -13.10
C LEU A 485 -28.03 -19.59 -14.33
N ASN A 486 -27.56 -18.35 -14.16
CA ASN A 486 -26.92 -17.60 -15.25
C ASN A 486 -25.61 -18.24 -15.77
N LYS A 487 -24.99 -19.13 -14.98
CA LYS A 487 -23.83 -19.94 -15.40
C LYS A 487 -24.23 -21.20 -16.17
N ILE A 488 -25.42 -21.72 -15.92
CA ILE A 488 -25.90 -23.00 -16.44
C ILE A 488 -26.91 -22.83 -17.56
N ALA A 489 -27.82 -21.87 -17.42
CA ALA A 489 -28.91 -21.64 -18.38
C ALA A 489 -29.42 -20.20 -18.31
N THR A 490 -30.01 -19.71 -19.41
CA THR A 490 -30.79 -18.48 -19.38
C THR A 490 -32.15 -18.74 -18.72
N ILE A 491 -32.77 -17.71 -18.13
CA ILE A 491 -34.11 -17.80 -17.52
C ILE A 491 -35.15 -18.44 -18.49
N GLN A 492 -34.94 -18.26 -19.79
CA GLN A 492 -35.79 -18.85 -20.85
C GLN A 492 -35.67 -20.38 -20.94
N ASN A 493 -34.58 -20.96 -20.47
CA ASN A 493 -34.29 -22.41 -20.55
C ASN A 493 -34.49 -23.15 -19.21
N LEU A 494 -35.08 -22.51 -18.21
CA LEU A 494 -35.37 -23.14 -16.90
C LEU A 494 -36.17 -24.43 -17.01
N LEU A 495 -37.02 -24.53 -18.03
CA LEU A 495 -37.84 -25.70 -18.32
C LEU A 495 -37.07 -26.91 -18.83
N ASN A 496 -35.82 -26.71 -19.29
CA ASN A 496 -34.99 -27.71 -19.92
C ASN A 496 -33.81 -28.14 -19.02
N LEU A 497 -33.81 -27.75 -17.73
CA LEU A 497 -32.77 -28.19 -16.80
C LEU A 497 -32.86 -29.70 -16.56
N SER A 498 -31.72 -30.37 -16.64
CA SER A 498 -31.58 -31.76 -16.28
C SER A 498 -31.77 -31.94 -14.75
N GLU A 499 -32.19 -33.11 -14.30
CA GLU A 499 -32.30 -33.45 -12.90
C GLU A 499 -31.02 -33.15 -12.10
N ARG A 500 -29.85 -33.39 -12.69
CA ARG A 500 -28.55 -33.11 -12.09
C ARG A 500 -28.28 -31.60 -11.89
N GLU A 501 -28.78 -30.77 -12.79
CA GLU A 501 -28.67 -29.30 -12.66
C GLU A 501 -29.65 -28.76 -11.62
N VAL A 502 -30.85 -29.34 -11.52
CA VAL A 502 -31.83 -29.01 -10.45
C VAL A 502 -31.29 -29.37 -9.06
N ILE A 503 -30.67 -30.55 -8.91
CA ILE A 503 -30.04 -30.97 -7.64
C ILE A 503 -28.91 -29.98 -7.26
N LYS A 504 -28.05 -29.59 -8.18
CA LYS A 504 -26.99 -28.60 -7.91
C LYS A 504 -27.54 -27.23 -7.49
N LEU A 505 -28.71 -26.84 -7.99
CA LEU A 505 -29.37 -25.61 -7.56
C LEU A 505 -30.00 -25.75 -6.15
N GLN A 506 -30.44 -26.94 -5.79
CA GLN A 506 -30.91 -27.25 -4.43
C GLN A 506 -29.76 -27.21 -3.41
N ASP A 507 -28.56 -27.67 -3.78
CA ASP A 507 -27.38 -27.61 -2.91
C ASP A 507 -26.85 -26.18 -2.70
N VAL A 508 -27.21 -25.24 -3.56
CA VAL A 508 -26.90 -23.81 -3.43
C VAL A 508 -27.91 -23.09 -2.55
N TYR A 509 -29.13 -23.65 -2.42
CA TYR A 509 -30.22 -23.10 -1.64
C TYR A 509 -30.17 -23.58 -0.20
#